data_e80f7eff98a7e32deb2af4aba8d879c7
#
_entry.id   e80f7eff98a7e32deb2af4aba8d879c7
#
_cell.length_a   1.000
_cell.length_b   1.000
_cell.length_c   1.000
_cell.angle_alpha   90.00
_cell.angle_beta   90.00
_cell.angle_gamma   90.00
#
_symmetry.space_group_name_H-M   'P 1'
#
loop_
_entity.id
_entity.type
_entity.pdbx_description
1 polymer ?
#
loop_
_entity_poly.entity_id
_entity_poly.type
_entity_poly.pdbx_seq_one_letter_code
_entity_poly.pdbx_strand_id
1 'polypeptide(L)'
;MDVTVTHPLQDAYRAGAAATPGHALTQMYNNKCRVTEDLCREQGIAFIPIVAESLGGWHKVALEQFRKLGSALARHTGKDEGEKTGHLVKRASILLQKGLAAMVLNRIPGHPNPVIDGQE
;
A
#
# COMPACT_ATOMS: atom_id res chain seq x y z
N MET A 1 4.03 -1.09 11.60
CA MET A 1 3.43 -0.78 10.29
C MET A 1 3.14 -2.09 9.56
N ASP A 2 1.95 -2.24 9.05
CA ASP A 2 1.52 -3.44 8.32
C ASP A 2 1.10 -3.04 6.91
N VAL A 3 1.72 -3.64 5.88
CA VAL A 3 1.43 -3.33 4.48
C VAL A 3 0.59 -4.45 3.89
N THR A 4 -0.54 -4.08 3.30
CA THR A 4 -1.49 -5.01 2.69
C THR A 4 -1.93 -4.51 1.33
N VAL A 5 -2.04 -5.43 0.37
CA VAL A 5 -2.57 -5.13 -0.97
C VAL A 5 -3.91 -5.82 -1.14
N THR A 6 -4.93 -5.08 -1.56
CA THR A 6 -6.26 -5.61 -1.87
C THR A 6 -6.55 -5.47 -3.36
N HIS A 7 -7.48 -6.27 -3.87
CA HIS A 7 -7.88 -6.23 -5.27
C HIS A 7 -9.38 -5.93 -5.37
N PRO A 8 -9.79 -4.81 -5.99
CA PRO A 8 -11.21 -4.40 -6.00
C PRO A 8 -12.11 -5.31 -6.81
N LEU A 9 -11.54 -6.14 -7.70
CA LEU A 9 -12.31 -7.09 -8.52
C LEU A 9 -12.49 -8.46 -7.86
N GLN A 10 -12.02 -8.66 -6.62
CA GLN A 10 -12.36 -9.86 -5.85
C GLN A 10 -13.88 -9.95 -5.65
N ASP A 11 -14.40 -11.18 -5.61
CA ASP A 11 -15.84 -11.40 -5.47
C ASP A 11 -16.43 -10.69 -4.24
N ALA A 12 -15.69 -10.65 -3.14
CA ALA A 12 -16.11 -9.99 -1.91
C ALA A 12 -16.28 -8.47 -2.05
N TYR A 13 -15.56 -7.84 -2.99
CA TYR A 13 -15.51 -6.37 -3.11
C TYR A 13 -16.10 -5.83 -4.41
N ARG A 14 -16.34 -6.68 -5.41
CA ARG A 14 -16.66 -6.25 -6.78
C ARG A 14 -17.90 -5.36 -6.85
N ALA A 15 -18.98 -5.75 -6.22
CA ALA A 15 -20.22 -4.99 -6.25
C ALA A 15 -20.07 -3.63 -5.56
N GLY A 16 -19.44 -3.61 -4.38
CA GLY A 16 -19.18 -2.39 -3.64
C GLY A 16 -18.20 -1.47 -4.35
N ALA A 17 -17.14 -2.02 -4.95
CA ALA A 17 -16.16 -1.27 -5.71
C ALA A 17 -16.75 -0.60 -6.95
N ALA A 18 -17.70 -1.25 -7.60
CA ALA A 18 -18.40 -0.67 -8.75
C ALA A 18 -19.30 0.52 -8.34
N ALA A 19 -19.86 0.48 -7.13
CA ALA A 19 -20.77 1.51 -6.63
C ALA A 19 -20.04 2.65 -5.90
N THR A 20 -18.95 2.36 -5.22
CA THR A 20 -18.26 3.32 -4.33
C THR A 20 -16.74 3.31 -4.58
N PRO A 21 -16.15 4.43 -5.01
CA PRO A 21 -14.69 4.52 -5.14
C PRO A 21 -13.98 4.22 -3.82
N GLY A 22 -12.94 3.41 -3.87
CA GLY A 22 -12.14 3.07 -2.69
C GLY A 22 -12.78 2.07 -1.74
N HIS A 23 -13.87 1.39 -2.15
CA HIS A 23 -14.58 0.42 -1.31
C HIS A 23 -13.66 -0.69 -0.79
N ALA A 24 -12.86 -1.31 -1.66
CA ALA A 24 -11.95 -2.38 -1.28
C ALA A 24 -10.88 -1.90 -0.29
N LEU A 25 -10.35 -0.70 -0.48
CA LEU A 25 -9.39 -0.08 0.44
C LEU A 25 -9.99 0.12 1.82
N THR A 26 -11.19 0.67 1.88
CA THR A 26 -11.90 0.92 3.14
C THR A 26 -12.21 -0.37 3.88
N GLN A 27 -12.72 -1.38 3.18
CA GLN A 27 -13.04 -2.67 3.78
C GLN A 27 -11.79 -3.37 4.33
N MET A 28 -10.71 -3.38 3.57
CA MET A 28 -9.45 -3.98 4.02
C MET A 28 -8.86 -3.24 5.22
N TYR A 29 -8.89 -1.90 5.22
CA TYR A 29 -8.45 -1.09 6.34
C TYR A 29 -9.25 -1.41 7.61
N ASN A 30 -10.58 -1.44 7.51
CA ASN A 30 -11.44 -1.75 8.63
C ASN A 30 -11.21 -3.16 9.17
N ASN A 31 -11.02 -4.14 8.29
CA ASN A 31 -10.71 -5.52 8.68
C ASN A 31 -9.38 -5.59 9.45
N LYS A 32 -8.34 -4.91 8.98
CA LYS A 32 -7.04 -4.86 9.66
C LYS A 32 -7.14 -4.23 11.03
N CYS A 33 -7.85 -3.11 11.16
CA CYS A 33 -8.05 -2.46 12.46
C CYS A 33 -8.81 -3.38 13.42
N ARG A 34 -9.89 -4.01 12.96
CA ARG A 34 -10.70 -4.89 13.81
C ARG A 34 -9.92 -6.11 14.32
N VAL A 35 -9.09 -6.71 13.48
CA VAL A 35 -8.42 -7.98 13.82
C VAL A 35 -7.13 -7.77 14.61
N THR A 36 -6.36 -6.73 14.30
CA THR A 36 -4.98 -6.60 14.75
C THR A 36 -4.77 -5.45 15.75
N GLU A 37 -5.58 -4.40 15.69
CA GLU A 37 -5.37 -3.19 16.50
C GLU A 37 -5.38 -3.48 18.00
N ASP A 38 -6.35 -4.26 18.47
CA ASP A 38 -6.48 -4.58 19.91
C ASP A 38 -5.27 -5.35 20.42
N LEU A 39 -4.77 -6.33 19.63
CA LEU A 39 -3.59 -7.10 19.98
C LEU A 39 -2.35 -6.21 20.10
N CYS A 40 -2.17 -5.29 19.18
CA CYS A 40 -1.05 -4.34 19.22
C CYS A 40 -1.17 -3.38 20.39
N ARG A 41 -2.37 -2.91 20.70
CA ARG A 41 -2.62 -2.02 21.84
C ARG A 41 -2.27 -2.70 23.16
N GLU A 42 -2.65 -3.96 23.36
CA GLU A 42 -2.34 -4.73 24.55
C GLU A 42 -0.82 -4.87 24.76
N GLN A 43 -0.04 -4.92 23.69
CA GLN A 43 1.41 -5.03 23.73
C GLN A 43 2.13 -3.68 23.72
N GLY A 44 1.38 -2.57 23.75
CA GLY A 44 1.97 -1.23 23.68
C GLY A 44 2.57 -0.86 22.33
N ILE A 45 2.16 -1.53 21.25
CA ILE A 45 2.65 -1.32 19.90
C ILE A 45 1.65 -0.46 19.12
N ALA A 46 2.14 0.60 18.47
CA ALA A 46 1.31 1.39 17.57
C ALA A 46 1.03 0.58 16.29
N PHE A 47 -0.25 0.49 15.90
CA PHE A 47 -0.68 -0.20 14.69
C PHE A 47 -1.09 0.79 13.61
N ILE A 48 -0.36 0.78 12.49
CA ILE A 48 -0.63 1.64 11.34
C ILE A 48 -0.73 0.75 10.10
N PRO A 49 -1.96 0.43 9.63
CA PRO A 49 -2.12 -0.34 8.41
C PRO A 49 -1.91 0.54 7.17
N ILE A 50 -1.07 0.09 6.27
CA ILE A 50 -0.85 0.72 4.97
C ILE A 50 -1.53 -0.14 3.91
N VAL A 51 -2.67 0.32 3.42
CA VAL A 51 -3.49 -0.46 2.48
C VAL A 51 -3.37 0.12 1.08
N ALA A 52 -3.01 -0.73 0.13
CA ALA A 52 -2.92 -0.42 -1.28
C ALA A 52 -3.91 -1.27 -2.08
N GLU A 53 -4.38 -0.73 -3.19
CA GLU A 53 -5.20 -1.44 -4.16
C GLU A 53 -4.34 -1.84 -5.34
N SER A 54 -4.52 -3.07 -5.85
CA SER A 54 -3.73 -3.60 -6.96
C SER A 54 -3.84 -2.78 -8.24
N LEU A 55 -4.91 -1.99 -8.39
CA LEU A 55 -5.11 -1.09 -9.53
C LEU A 55 -4.49 0.30 -9.32
N GLY A 56 -3.75 0.52 -8.24
CA GLY A 56 -2.97 1.71 -8.01
C GLY A 56 -3.47 2.67 -6.92
N GLY A 57 -4.58 2.36 -6.26
CA GLY A 57 -5.12 3.21 -5.20
C GLY A 57 -4.42 2.98 -3.86
N TRP A 58 -4.43 4.00 -3.01
CA TRP A 58 -3.93 3.95 -1.63
C TRP A 58 -5.01 4.41 -0.67
N HIS A 59 -5.13 3.74 0.48
CA HIS A 59 -6.01 4.21 1.54
C HIS A 59 -5.48 5.55 2.09
N LYS A 60 -6.39 6.44 2.51
CA LYS A 60 -6.04 7.78 2.99
C LYS A 60 -5.01 7.79 4.12
N VAL A 61 -5.04 6.79 5.00
CA VAL A 61 -4.08 6.68 6.11
C VAL A 61 -2.67 6.43 5.56
N ALA A 62 -2.52 5.64 4.50
CA ALA A 62 -1.23 5.45 3.83
C ALA A 62 -0.71 6.76 3.25
N LEU A 63 -1.57 7.53 2.60
CA LEU A 63 -1.20 8.84 2.04
C LEU A 63 -0.78 9.82 3.13
N GLU A 64 -1.44 9.81 4.28
CA GLU A 64 -1.03 10.62 5.44
C GLU A 64 0.35 10.23 5.95
N GLN A 65 0.67 8.93 6.00
CA GLN A 65 2.00 8.48 6.40
C GLN A 65 3.06 8.92 5.39
N PHE A 66 2.79 8.84 4.10
CA PHE A 66 3.70 9.36 3.07
C PHE A 66 3.92 10.86 3.22
N ARG A 67 2.87 11.62 3.54
CA ARG A 67 2.99 13.06 3.78
C ARG A 67 3.86 13.37 5.00
N LYS A 68 3.70 12.63 6.09
CA LYS A 68 4.55 12.79 7.28
C LYS A 68 6.02 12.50 6.99
N LEU A 69 6.30 11.45 6.24
CA LEU A 69 7.65 11.13 5.81
C LEU A 69 8.20 12.18 4.85
N GLY A 70 7.39 12.65 3.90
CA GLY A 70 7.76 13.71 2.97
C GLY A 70 8.10 15.01 3.69
N SER A 71 7.30 15.37 4.70
CA SER A 71 7.55 16.54 5.54
C SER A 71 8.88 16.43 6.31
N ALA A 72 9.15 15.27 6.89
CA ALA A 72 10.40 15.03 7.59
C ALA A 72 11.62 15.11 6.65
N LEU A 73 11.51 14.52 5.46
CA LEU A 73 12.56 14.58 4.44
C LEU A 73 12.79 16.01 3.94
N ALA A 74 11.71 16.77 3.72
CA ALA A 74 11.80 18.16 3.28
C ALA A 74 12.53 19.03 4.31
N ARG A 75 12.21 18.87 5.59
CA ARG A 75 12.92 19.59 6.67
C ARG A 75 14.40 19.24 6.72
N HIS A 76 14.74 17.98 6.47
CA HIS A 76 16.11 17.50 6.51
C HIS A 76 16.94 17.95 5.30
N THR A 77 16.32 18.02 4.12
CA THR A 77 16.99 18.34 2.85
C THR A 77 16.78 19.79 2.38
N GLY A 78 15.90 20.55 3.03
CA GLY A 78 15.58 21.93 2.64
C GLY A 78 14.75 22.02 1.35
N LYS A 79 14.15 20.92 0.89
CA LYS A 79 13.31 20.88 -0.31
C LYS A 79 11.83 21.00 0.01
N ASP A 80 11.00 21.21 -1.03
CA ASP A 80 9.56 21.34 -0.89
C ASP A 80 8.90 20.04 -0.38
N GLU A 81 7.99 20.19 0.58
CA GLU A 81 7.27 19.08 1.18
C GLU A 81 6.42 18.32 0.17
N GLY A 82 5.68 19.05 -0.70
CA GLY A 82 4.85 18.43 -1.73
C GLY A 82 5.66 17.63 -2.73
N GLU A 83 6.84 18.11 -3.09
CA GLU A 83 7.76 17.40 -3.98
C GLU A 83 8.24 16.09 -3.36
N LYS A 84 8.65 16.11 -2.09
CA LYS A 84 9.11 14.92 -1.39
C LYS A 84 8.00 13.89 -1.20
N THR A 85 6.81 14.32 -0.82
CA THR A 85 5.64 13.46 -0.71
C THR A 85 5.30 12.83 -2.06
N GLY A 86 5.28 13.62 -3.13
CA GLY A 86 5.03 13.14 -4.49
C GLY A 86 6.04 12.07 -4.92
N HIS A 87 7.31 12.27 -4.63
CA HIS A 87 8.36 11.28 -4.92
C HIS A 87 8.14 9.97 -4.16
N LEU A 88 7.79 10.03 -2.88
CA LEU A 88 7.52 8.84 -2.07
C LEU A 88 6.34 8.03 -2.62
N VAL A 89 5.23 8.70 -2.94
CA VAL A 89 4.04 8.05 -3.49
C VAL A 89 4.34 7.40 -4.84
N LYS A 90 5.03 8.11 -5.75
CA LYS A 90 5.41 7.57 -7.05
C LYS A 90 6.32 6.36 -6.91
N ARG A 91 7.33 6.43 -6.05
CA ARG A 91 8.28 5.34 -5.85
C ARG A 91 7.60 4.11 -5.26
N ALA A 92 6.74 4.31 -4.25
CA ALA A 92 5.97 3.22 -3.65
C ALA A 92 5.03 2.58 -4.68
N SER A 93 4.37 3.37 -5.52
CA SER A 93 3.48 2.88 -6.56
C SER A 93 4.23 2.06 -7.61
N ILE A 94 5.40 2.49 -8.04
CA ILE A 94 6.24 1.77 -8.99
C ILE A 94 6.68 0.42 -8.40
N LEU A 95 7.13 0.41 -7.14
CA LEU A 95 7.57 -0.81 -6.47
C LEU A 95 6.40 -1.79 -6.30
N LEU A 96 5.21 -1.30 -5.98
CA LEU A 96 4.01 -2.11 -5.89
C LEU A 96 3.69 -2.77 -7.24
N GLN A 97 3.69 -2.01 -8.33
CA GLN A 97 3.38 -2.55 -9.66
C GLN A 97 4.44 -3.55 -10.13
N LYS A 98 5.72 -3.30 -9.86
CA LYS A 98 6.78 -4.27 -10.14
C LYS A 98 6.59 -5.58 -9.37
N GLY A 99 6.25 -5.50 -8.09
CA GLY A 99 5.97 -6.68 -7.27
C GLY A 99 4.78 -7.49 -7.77
N LEU A 100 3.69 -6.82 -8.14
CA LEU A 100 2.51 -7.48 -8.70
C LEU A 100 2.81 -8.13 -10.05
N ALA A 101 3.55 -7.47 -10.93
CA ALA A 101 3.98 -8.03 -12.22
C ALA A 101 4.84 -9.27 -12.02
N ALA A 102 5.78 -9.23 -11.07
CA ALA A 102 6.63 -10.38 -10.73
C ALA A 102 5.79 -11.57 -10.26
N MET A 103 4.78 -11.34 -9.43
CA MET A 103 3.87 -12.39 -8.95
C MET A 103 3.09 -13.04 -10.10
N VAL A 104 2.61 -12.25 -11.06
CA VAL A 104 1.89 -12.76 -12.23
C VAL A 104 2.83 -13.60 -13.11
N LEU A 105 4.02 -13.08 -13.41
CA LEU A 105 5.00 -13.78 -14.25
C LEU A 105 5.46 -15.10 -13.63
N ASN A 106 5.61 -15.16 -12.33
CA ASN A 106 6.01 -16.39 -11.61
C ASN A 106 4.94 -17.49 -11.71
N ARG A 107 3.70 -17.15 -12.05
CA ARG A 107 2.61 -18.12 -12.22
C ARG A 107 2.51 -18.65 -13.65
N ILE A 108 3.29 -18.12 -14.59
CA ILE A 108 3.32 -18.58 -15.98
C ILE A 108 4.27 -19.78 -16.07
N PRO A 109 3.79 -20.98 -16.48
CA PRO A 109 4.63 -22.17 -16.59
C PRO A 109 5.82 -21.94 -17.53
N GLY A 110 7.02 -22.33 -17.09
CA GLY A 110 8.25 -22.20 -17.89
C GLY A 110 8.82 -20.80 -17.98
N HIS A 111 8.19 -19.81 -17.36
CA HIS A 111 8.73 -18.46 -17.34
C HIS A 111 9.83 -18.34 -16.26
N PRO A 112 11.01 -17.79 -16.56
CA PRO A 112 12.03 -17.57 -15.56
C PRO A 112 11.56 -16.53 -14.52
N ASN A 113 11.97 -16.72 -13.25
CA ASN A 113 11.64 -15.77 -12.20
C ASN A 113 12.21 -14.39 -12.52
N PRO A 114 11.39 -13.34 -12.53
CA PRO A 114 11.88 -12.00 -12.75
C PRO A 114 12.73 -11.52 -11.56
N VAL A 115 13.74 -10.72 -11.85
CA VAL A 115 14.54 -10.05 -10.82
C VAL A 115 13.83 -8.77 -10.43
N ILE A 116 13.60 -8.59 -9.12
CA ILE A 116 13.05 -7.35 -8.56
C ILE A 116 14.23 -6.49 -8.12
N ASP A 117 14.19 -5.18 -8.39
CA ASP A 117 15.24 -4.25 -8.00
C ASP A 117 15.56 -4.38 -6.49
N GLY A 118 16.84 -4.57 -6.17
CA GLY A 118 17.29 -4.77 -4.78
C GLY A 118 17.29 -6.22 -4.30
N GLN A 119 16.89 -7.18 -5.13
CA GLN A 119 17.01 -8.62 -4.89
C GLN A 119 18.05 -9.22 -5.84
N GLU A 120 19.00 -9.92 -5.28
CA GLU A 120 20.00 -10.68 -6.02
C GLU A 120 20.02 -12.14 -5.55
#